data_9ce68711c3de6e6d2d8507912766e124
#
_entry.id   9ce68711c3de6e6d2d8507912766e124
#
_cell.length_a   1.000
_cell.length_b   1.000
_cell.length_c   1.000
_cell.angle_alpha   90.00
_cell.angle_beta   90.00
_cell.angle_gamma   90.00
#
_symmetry.space_group_name_H-M   'P 1'
#
loop_
_entity.id
_entity.type
_entity.pdbx_description
1 polymer ?
#
loop_
_entity_poly.entity_id
_entity_poly.type
_entity_poly.pdbx_seq_one_letter_code
_entity_poly.pdbx_strand_id
1 'polypeptide(L)'
;LYTYHFSFNTLTNVGHYWGGGTMSQKDNLMESSDGYYYVDTRDLVGVRNVEMRNPDYVMESDSVSYNMNTEIASFHTLSYIWNAQNEFLTAYRGIYDRRDDRYTFTDRSYIMTETQQMWADTIVYRCRTSESLAEESAAAVSESFGGAKRLTV
;
A
#
# COMPACT_ATOMS: atom_id res chain seq x y z
N LEU A 1 2.41 -8.12 18.16
CA LEU A 1 1.12 -8.70 17.81
C LEU A 1 0.19 -8.65 19.02
N TYR A 2 -0.99 -8.13 18.82
CA TYR A 2 -2.09 -8.14 19.79
C TYR A 2 -3.31 -8.81 19.13
N THR A 3 -3.83 -9.86 19.74
CA THR A 3 -5.01 -10.59 19.27
C THR A 3 -5.55 -11.48 20.39
N TYR A 4 -6.82 -11.87 20.29
CA TYR A 4 -7.42 -12.82 21.23
C TYR A 4 -7.25 -14.27 20.79
N HIS A 5 -7.08 -14.53 19.51
CA HIS A 5 -6.95 -15.87 18.95
C HIS A 5 -5.71 -15.98 18.08
N PHE A 6 -4.81 -16.85 18.49
CA PHE A 6 -3.54 -17.04 17.79
C PHE A 6 -3.14 -18.52 17.77
N SER A 7 -2.60 -18.96 16.66
CA SER A 7 -1.94 -20.25 16.51
C SER A 7 -0.59 -20.08 15.83
N PHE A 8 0.34 -20.94 16.16
CA PHE A 8 1.65 -20.97 15.53
C PHE A 8 1.97 -22.42 15.09
N ASN A 9 2.28 -22.58 13.81
CA ASN A 9 2.70 -23.85 13.25
C ASN A 9 4.22 -23.93 13.22
N THR A 10 4.81 -24.78 14.07
CA THR A 10 6.25 -24.93 14.20
C THR A 10 6.91 -25.65 13.03
N LEU A 11 6.15 -26.36 12.21
CA LEU A 11 6.66 -27.03 11.02
C LEU A 11 6.83 -26.05 9.85
N THR A 12 5.87 -25.14 9.71
CA THR A 12 5.87 -24.13 8.63
C THR A 12 6.43 -22.77 9.05
N ASN A 13 6.65 -22.56 10.35
CA ASN A 13 7.01 -21.27 10.94
C ASN A 13 6.02 -20.14 10.58
N VAL A 14 4.72 -20.45 10.58
CA VAL A 14 3.67 -19.50 10.29
C VAL A 14 2.79 -19.28 11.50
N GLY A 15 2.68 -18.01 11.91
CA GLY A 15 1.70 -17.55 12.87
C GLY A 15 0.41 -17.13 12.17
N HIS A 16 -0.73 -17.47 12.75
CA HIS A 16 -2.04 -17.08 12.27
C HIS A 16 -2.90 -16.56 13.44
N TYR A 17 -3.51 -15.42 13.25
CA TYR A 17 -4.53 -14.90 14.15
C TYR A 17 -5.86 -14.73 13.43
N TRP A 18 -6.95 -14.80 14.19
CA TRP A 18 -8.31 -14.61 13.69
C TRP A 18 -9.19 -13.91 14.71
N GLY A 19 -10.33 -13.42 14.25
CA GLY A 19 -11.27 -12.68 15.10
C GLY A 19 -10.80 -11.28 15.46
N GLY A 20 -9.94 -10.70 14.62
CA GLY A 20 -9.34 -9.39 14.81
C GLY A 20 -7.96 -9.44 15.45
N GLY A 21 -7.09 -8.61 14.96
CA GLY A 21 -5.75 -8.45 15.51
C GLY A 21 -5.01 -7.27 14.93
N THR A 22 -3.97 -6.89 15.66
CA THR A 22 -3.09 -5.78 15.33
C THR A 22 -1.66 -6.26 15.30
N MET A 23 -1.00 -6.08 14.19
CA MET A 23 0.44 -6.30 14.03
C MET A 23 1.16 -4.96 13.99
N SER A 24 2.24 -4.82 14.74
CA SER A 24 3.05 -3.60 14.75
C SER A 24 4.52 -3.93 14.53
N GLN A 25 5.18 -3.12 13.73
CA GLN A 25 6.60 -3.20 13.50
C GLN A 25 7.16 -1.81 13.25
N LYS A 26 8.03 -1.35 14.14
CA LYS A 26 8.51 0.04 14.16
C LYS A 26 7.30 1.00 14.23
N ASP A 27 7.15 1.87 13.25
CA ASP A 27 6.05 2.84 13.10
C ASP A 27 4.91 2.36 12.19
N ASN A 28 5.00 1.11 11.69
CA ASN A 28 3.92 0.49 10.92
C ASN A 28 2.95 -0.23 11.85
N LEU A 29 1.68 -0.01 11.62
CA LEU A 29 0.58 -0.68 12.29
C LEU A 29 -0.33 -1.29 11.23
N MET A 30 -0.63 -2.58 11.34
CA MET A 30 -1.58 -3.27 10.48
C MET A 30 -2.68 -3.89 11.35
N GLU A 31 -3.91 -3.52 11.08
CA GLU A 31 -5.11 -4.10 11.68
C GLU A 31 -5.88 -4.89 10.63
N SER A 32 -6.39 -6.05 10.98
CA SER A 32 -7.21 -6.86 10.09
C SER A 32 -8.05 -7.88 10.86
N SER A 33 -9.06 -8.44 10.18
CA SER A 33 -9.88 -9.51 10.75
C SER A 33 -9.09 -10.79 10.97
N ASP A 34 -8.22 -11.13 10.04
CA ASP A 34 -7.29 -12.25 10.10
C ASP A 34 -5.91 -11.81 9.65
N GLY A 35 -4.89 -12.50 10.11
CA GLY A 35 -3.54 -12.20 9.67
C GLY A 35 -2.57 -13.36 9.84
N TYR A 36 -1.55 -13.32 9.03
CA TYR A 36 -0.49 -14.32 8.98
C TYR A 36 0.86 -13.66 9.14
N TYR A 37 1.73 -14.31 9.89
CA TYR A 37 3.12 -13.94 9.99
C TYR A 37 4.01 -15.10 9.54
N TYR A 38 4.72 -14.89 8.46
CA TYR A 38 5.67 -15.84 7.89
C TYR A 38 7.07 -15.52 8.44
N VAL A 39 7.52 -16.29 9.42
CA VAL A 39 8.80 -16.02 10.11
C VAL A 39 9.98 -16.08 9.15
N ASP A 40 10.01 -17.05 8.25
CA ASP A 40 11.15 -17.29 7.35
C ASP A 40 11.34 -16.17 6.33
N THR A 41 10.24 -15.65 5.77
CA THR A 41 10.26 -14.58 4.76
C THR A 41 10.13 -13.19 5.34
N ARG A 42 9.72 -13.08 6.59
CA ARG A 42 9.38 -11.81 7.25
C ARG A 42 8.18 -11.08 6.65
N ASP A 43 7.25 -11.84 6.09
CA ASP A 43 6.01 -11.29 5.57
C ASP A 43 4.93 -11.22 6.65
N LEU A 44 4.28 -10.06 6.74
CA LEU A 44 3.02 -9.86 7.44
C LEU A 44 1.90 -9.80 6.40
N VAL A 45 0.86 -10.60 6.56
CA VAL A 45 -0.28 -10.59 5.65
C VAL A 45 -1.54 -10.34 6.46
N GLY A 46 -2.21 -9.23 6.18
CA GLY A 46 -3.54 -8.94 6.68
C GLY A 46 -4.59 -9.37 5.68
N VAL A 47 -5.68 -9.95 6.16
CA VAL A 47 -6.79 -10.44 5.35
C VAL A 47 -8.11 -10.00 5.97
N ARG A 48 -8.97 -9.47 5.13
CA ARG A 48 -10.29 -8.88 5.44
C ARG A 48 -10.20 -7.67 6.35
N ASN A 49 -10.80 -6.58 5.89
CA ASN A 49 -10.84 -5.30 6.61
C ASN A 49 -9.45 -4.87 7.06
N VAL A 50 -8.50 -4.88 6.13
CA VAL A 50 -7.13 -4.50 6.44
C VAL A 50 -7.02 -2.98 6.44
N GLU A 51 -6.50 -2.45 7.53
CA GLU A 51 -6.04 -1.08 7.61
C GLU A 51 -4.57 -1.06 7.99
N MET A 52 -3.76 -0.43 7.17
CA MET A 52 -2.33 -0.26 7.43
C MET A 52 -2.02 1.22 7.59
N ARG A 53 -1.33 1.56 8.69
CA ARG A 53 -0.96 2.94 9.02
C ARG A 53 0.52 3.07 9.31
N ASN A 54 1.07 4.17 8.88
CA ASN A 54 2.33 4.70 9.34
C ASN A 54 2.31 6.24 9.20
N PRO A 55 3.40 6.97 9.55
CA PRO A 55 3.43 8.42 9.41
C PRO A 55 3.26 8.94 7.99
N ASP A 56 3.50 8.10 6.98
CA ASP A 56 3.49 8.50 5.58
C ASP A 56 2.14 8.28 4.90
N TYR A 57 1.37 7.28 5.34
CA TYR A 57 0.07 6.95 4.74
C TYR A 57 -0.86 6.14 5.64
N VAL A 58 -2.13 6.13 5.27
CA VAL A 58 -3.15 5.16 5.70
C VAL A 58 -3.64 4.41 4.47
N MET A 59 -3.66 3.09 4.53
CA MET A 59 -4.14 2.22 3.45
C MET A 59 -5.26 1.33 3.96
N GLU A 60 -6.34 1.25 3.21
CA GLU A 60 -7.45 0.30 3.42
C GLU A 60 -7.55 -0.67 2.25
N SER A 61 -7.71 -1.94 2.54
CA SER A 61 -7.79 -3.00 1.54
C SER A 61 -8.45 -4.26 2.12
N ASP A 62 -8.84 -5.19 1.25
CA ASP A 62 -9.24 -6.53 1.70
C ASP A 62 -8.05 -7.43 2.00
N SER A 63 -6.90 -7.19 1.39
CA SER A 63 -5.69 -7.97 1.66
C SER A 63 -4.45 -7.13 1.37
N VAL A 64 -3.55 -7.11 2.34
CA VAL A 64 -2.26 -6.43 2.23
C VAL A 64 -1.16 -7.36 2.73
N SER A 65 -0.09 -7.46 1.96
CA SER A 65 1.15 -8.11 2.37
C SER A 65 2.24 -7.06 2.59
N TYR A 66 2.92 -7.12 3.71
CA TYR A 66 4.05 -6.24 4.03
C TYR A 66 5.29 -7.05 4.38
N ASN A 67 6.36 -6.82 3.66
CA ASN A 67 7.64 -7.46 3.95
C ASN A 67 8.50 -6.57 4.85
N MET A 68 8.86 -7.08 6.03
CA MET A 68 9.63 -6.31 7.02
C MET A 68 11.08 -6.08 6.63
N ASN A 69 11.65 -6.91 5.75
CA ASN A 69 13.04 -6.75 5.31
C ASN A 69 13.15 -5.73 4.19
N THR A 70 12.25 -5.76 3.23
CA THR A 70 12.26 -4.86 2.06
C THR A 70 11.51 -3.57 2.30
N GLU A 71 10.64 -3.53 3.31
CA GLU A 71 9.71 -2.43 3.60
C GLU A 71 8.75 -2.15 2.41
N ILE A 72 8.38 -3.22 1.71
CA ILE A 72 7.44 -3.19 0.59
C ILE A 72 6.08 -3.68 1.07
N ALA A 73 5.05 -2.86 0.87
CA ALA A 73 3.65 -3.26 0.96
C ALA A 73 3.11 -3.59 -0.42
N SER A 74 2.33 -4.65 -0.54
CA SER A 74 1.67 -5.04 -1.78
C SER A 74 0.21 -5.43 -1.54
N PHE A 75 -0.63 -5.15 -2.52
CA PHE A 75 -2.04 -5.50 -2.50
C PHE A 75 -2.52 -5.96 -3.88
N HIS A 76 -3.52 -6.81 -3.90
CA HIS A 76 -4.09 -7.44 -5.10
C HIS A 76 -5.60 -7.27 -5.21
N THR A 77 -6.18 -6.44 -4.35
CA THR A 77 -7.59 -6.09 -4.32
C THR A 77 -7.73 -4.59 -4.32
N LEU A 78 -8.93 -4.08 -4.65
CA LEU A 78 -9.18 -2.65 -4.60
C LEU A 78 -8.74 -2.06 -3.27
N SER A 79 -7.85 -1.11 -3.33
CA SER A 79 -7.25 -0.48 -2.16
C SER A 79 -7.34 1.03 -2.25
N TYR A 80 -7.48 1.64 -1.11
CA TYR A 80 -7.57 3.09 -0.92
C TYR A 80 -6.40 3.54 -0.08
N ILE A 81 -5.69 4.57 -0.53
CA ILE A 81 -4.52 5.10 0.16
C ILE A 81 -4.67 6.61 0.30
N TRP A 82 -4.47 7.09 1.52
CA TRP A 82 -4.35 8.51 1.84
C TRP A 82 -2.94 8.77 2.37
N ASN A 83 -2.19 9.59 1.69
CA ASN A 83 -0.85 9.92 2.13
C ASN A 83 -0.79 11.18 3.02
N ALA A 84 0.39 11.48 3.56
CA ALA A 84 0.60 12.62 4.45
C ALA A 84 0.40 13.99 3.76
N GLN A 85 0.40 14.04 2.44
CA GLN A 85 0.14 15.22 1.62
C GLN A 85 -1.36 15.41 1.29
N ASN A 86 -2.26 14.65 1.93
CA ASN A 86 -3.70 14.62 1.66
C ASN A 86 -4.06 14.21 0.22
N GLU A 87 -3.23 13.46 -0.42
CA GLU A 87 -3.49 12.89 -1.72
C GLU A 87 -4.20 11.55 -1.57
N PHE A 88 -5.15 11.29 -2.45
CA PHE A 88 -5.92 10.05 -2.48
C PHE A 88 -5.50 9.22 -3.69
N LEU A 89 -5.16 7.98 -3.43
CA LEU A 89 -4.71 7.03 -4.44
C LEU A 89 -5.56 5.76 -4.34
N THR A 90 -5.94 5.20 -5.48
CA THR A 90 -6.65 3.93 -5.51
C THR A 90 -6.22 3.09 -6.70
N ALA A 91 -6.18 1.79 -6.52
CA ALA A 91 -5.89 0.82 -7.56
C ALA A 91 -6.39 -0.57 -7.14
N TYR A 92 -6.53 -1.46 -8.12
CA TYR A 92 -6.84 -2.87 -7.86
C TYR A 92 -5.60 -3.70 -7.53
N ARG A 93 -4.43 -3.25 -7.96
CA ARG A 93 -3.14 -3.87 -7.63
C ARG A 93 -2.10 -2.80 -7.45
N GLY A 94 -1.21 -3.01 -6.52
CA GLY A 94 -0.12 -2.08 -6.33
C GLY A 94 0.93 -2.54 -5.36
N ILE A 95 2.03 -1.81 -5.43
CA ILE A 95 3.18 -1.95 -4.56
C ILE A 95 3.53 -0.56 -4.04
N TYR A 96 3.74 -0.45 -2.74
CA TYR A 96 4.38 0.71 -2.13
C TYR A 96 5.75 0.31 -1.60
N ASP A 97 6.78 0.91 -2.14
CA ASP A 97 8.15 0.77 -1.68
C ASP A 97 8.50 1.96 -0.79
N ARG A 98 8.56 1.71 0.52
CA ARG A 98 8.79 2.75 1.51
C ARG A 98 10.19 3.36 1.44
N ARG A 99 11.19 2.58 1.04
CA ARG A 99 12.58 3.06 0.97
C ARG A 99 12.77 4.08 -0.14
N ASP A 100 12.10 3.83 -1.27
CA ASP A 100 12.12 4.71 -2.44
C ASP A 100 10.98 5.73 -2.44
N ASP A 101 10.08 5.65 -1.45
CA ASP A 101 8.83 6.42 -1.38
C ASP A 101 8.07 6.42 -2.71
N ARG A 102 7.91 5.22 -3.27
CA ARG A 102 7.37 4.99 -4.59
C ARG A 102 6.16 4.08 -4.56
N TYR A 103 5.07 4.56 -5.13
CA TYR A 103 3.89 3.77 -5.44
C TYR A 103 3.96 3.29 -6.90
N THR A 104 3.71 2.01 -7.11
CA THR A 104 3.50 1.44 -8.44
C THR A 104 2.14 0.78 -8.45
N PHE A 105 1.19 1.39 -9.13
CA PHE A 105 -0.17 0.90 -9.26
C PHE A 105 -0.39 0.32 -10.63
N THR A 106 -1.10 -0.79 -10.67
CA THR A 106 -1.53 -1.45 -11.89
C THR A 106 -3.01 -1.79 -11.80
N ASP A 107 -3.66 -1.84 -12.94
CA ASP A 107 -5.08 -2.16 -13.07
C ASP A 107 -5.99 -1.09 -12.44
N ARG A 108 -6.50 -0.21 -13.30
CA ARG A 108 -7.45 0.86 -12.98
C ARG A 108 -6.99 1.77 -11.83
N SER A 109 -5.87 2.39 -12.06
CA SER A 109 -5.26 3.28 -11.08
C SER A 109 -5.82 4.70 -11.18
N TYR A 110 -5.98 5.33 -10.02
CA TYR A 110 -6.46 6.70 -9.91
C TYR A 110 -5.68 7.43 -8.81
N ILE A 111 -5.28 8.65 -9.10
CA ILE A 111 -4.66 9.56 -8.12
C ILE A 111 -5.40 10.88 -8.14
N MET A 112 -5.73 11.38 -6.96
CA MET A 112 -6.28 12.72 -6.75
C MET A 112 -5.36 13.49 -5.81
N THR A 113 -4.87 14.63 -6.29
CA THR A 113 -4.15 15.62 -5.51
C THR A 113 -5.01 16.87 -5.35
N GLU A 114 -4.53 17.88 -4.64
CA GLU A 114 -5.25 19.16 -4.51
C GLU A 114 -5.51 19.85 -5.86
N THR A 115 -4.68 19.62 -6.85
CA THR A 115 -4.71 20.34 -8.13
C THR A 115 -4.97 19.45 -9.34
N GLN A 116 -4.89 18.13 -9.20
CA GLN A 116 -4.90 17.20 -10.34
C GLN A 116 -5.67 15.92 -10.04
N GLN A 117 -6.20 15.32 -11.10
CA GLN A 117 -6.78 13.97 -11.10
C GLN A 117 -6.20 13.20 -12.27
N MET A 118 -5.77 11.97 -12.01
CA MET A 118 -5.14 11.12 -13.02
C MET A 118 -5.72 9.72 -13.01
N TRP A 119 -5.96 9.17 -14.19
CA TRP A 119 -6.38 7.79 -14.40
C TRP A 119 -5.44 7.10 -15.37
N ALA A 120 -5.02 5.91 -15.05
CA ALA A 120 -4.24 5.09 -15.98
C ALA A 120 -4.33 3.61 -15.61
N ASP A 121 -3.98 2.74 -16.55
CA ASP A 121 -3.82 1.31 -16.25
C ASP A 121 -2.62 1.07 -15.33
N THR A 122 -1.57 1.87 -15.49
CA THR A 122 -0.39 1.82 -14.62
C THR A 122 0.05 3.22 -14.27
N ILE A 123 0.20 3.47 -12.97
CA ILE A 123 0.75 4.72 -12.43
C ILE A 123 1.97 4.38 -11.59
N VAL A 124 3.07 5.07 -11.85
CA VAL A 124 4.23 5.10 -10.96
C VAL A 124 4.31 6.50 -10.37
N TYR A 125 4.14 6.58 -9.08
CA TYR A 125 4.10 7.83 -8.34
C TYR A 125 5.17 7.85 -7.25
N ARG A 126 5.93 8.93 -7.18
CA ARG A 126 6.93 9.15 -6.14
C ARG A 126 6.55 10.34 -5.29
N CYS A 127 6.37 10.09 -4.00
CA CYS A 127 6.22 11.14 -3.00
C CYS A 127 7.60 11.62 -2.60
N ARG A 128 8.13 12.65 -3.24
CA ARG A 128 9.35 13.29 -2.77
C ARG A 128 9.01 14.49 -1.89
N THR A 129 9.83 14.70 -0.87
CA THR A 129 9.83 15.94 -0.13
C THR A 129 10.03 17.13 -1.07
N SER A 130 9.38 18.21 -0.78
CA SER A 130 9.10 19.41 -1.59
C SER A 130 10.21 20.00 -2.47
N GLU A 131 11.45 19.56 -2.39
CA GLU A 131 12.55 20.11 -3.20
C GLU A 131 12.71 19.48 -4.58
N SER A 132 12.06 18.34 -4.85
CA SER A 132 12.21 17.64 -6.12
C SER A 132 10.97 17.67 -7.02
N LEU A 133 9.91 18.31 -6.60
CA LEU A 133 8.66 18.42 -7.36
C LEU A 133 8.74 19.35 -8.58
N ALA A 134 9.82 20.10 -8.73
CA ALA A 134 9.94 21.07 -9.81
C ALA A 134 10.31 20.48 -11.18
N GLU A 135 10.83 19.26 -11.22
CA GLU A 135 11.32 18.68 -12.47
C GLU A 135 10.38 17.63 -13.12
N GLU A 136 9.36 17.15 -12.43
CA GLU A 136 8.50 16.05 -12.92
C GLU A 136 7.06 16.44 -13.29
N SER A 137 6.74 17.71 -13.30
CA SER A 137 5.36 18.18 -13.57
C SER A 137 4.93 18.12 -15.02
N ALA A 138 5.62 17.44 -15.89
CA ALA A 138 5.35 17.48 -17.31
C ALA A 138 4.44 16.39 -17.86
N ALA A 139 4.01 15.43 -17.09
CA ALA A 139 3.16 14.34 -17.57
C ALA A 139 1.74 14.41 -17.02
N ALA A 140 1.26 15.61 -16.84
CA ALA A 140 -0.08 15.74 -16.31
C ALA A 140 -1.08 15.89 -17.43
N VAL A 141 -2.07 15.11 -17.37
CA VAL A 141 -3.42 15.54 -17.45
C VAL A 141 -3.84 16.25 -18.70
N SER A 142 -4.40 15.53 -19.45
CA SER A 142 -5.61 16.06 -20.07
C SER A 142 -6.76 15.21 -19.59
N GLU A 143 -7.92 15.78 -19.52
CA GLU A 143 -9.21 15.10 -19.56
C GLU A 143 -9.32 14.27 -20.84
N SER A 144 -8.32 13.57 -21.24
CA SER A 144 -8.38 12.77 -22.43
C SER A 144 -8.60 11.32 -22.03
N PHE A 145 -9.72 10.86 -22.41
CA PHE A 145 -10.15 9.49 -22.61
C PHE A 145 -9.23 8.71 -23.56
N GLY A 146 -7.95 8.85 -23.49
CA GLY A 146 -7.02 8.11 -24.28
C GLY A 146 -6.17 7.28 -23.35
N GLY A 147 -6.41 5.98 -23.29
CA GLY A 147 -5.72 5.08 -22.39
C GLY A 147 -4.21 5.17 -22.49
N ALA A 148 -3.61 5.94 -21.62
CA ALA A 148 -2.19 5.81 -21.35
C ALA A 148 -1.99 4.46 -20.67
N LYS A 149 -1.28 3.56 -21.32
CA LYS A 149 -0.97 2.24 -20.74
C LYS A 149 -0.03 2.34 -19.54
N ARG A 150 0.71 3.41 -19.42
CA ARG A 150 1.65 3.68 -18.33
C ARG A 150 1.84 5.18 -18.13
N LEU A 151 1.71 5.63 -16.91
CA LEU A 151 2.04 6.99 -16.50
C LEU A 151 3.13 6.94 -15.41
N THR A 152 4.16 7.74 -15.56
CA THR A 152 5.19 7.97 -14.54
C THR A 152 5.13 9.44 -14.14
N VAL A 153 4.98 9.69 -12.85
CA VAL A 153 4.87 11.03 -12.26
C VAL A 153 5.89 11.20 -11.15
#